data_f29ceaea4c4ab0526d92f53cd8ce9bcc
#
_entry.id   f29ceaea4c4ab0526d92f53cd8ce9bcc
#
_cell.length_a   1.000
_cell.length_b   1.000
_cell.length_c   1.000
_cell.angle_alpha   90.00
_cell.angle_beta   90.00
_cell.angle_gamma   90.00
#
_symmetry.space_group_name_H-M   'P 1'
#
loop_
_entity.id
_entity.type
_entity.pdbx_description
1 polymer ?
#
loop_
_entity_poly.entity_id
_entity_poly.type
_entity_poly.pdbx_seq_one_letter_code
_entity_poly.pdbx_strand_id
1 'polypeptide(L)'
;MKASSWYLSLPMATIITVIGLGAASVASNEPSSSTPQQVFDSMRDSFQANKAKGVHARYQWELSGPNGGEWWIDVNDGTYKMGKGKIDNPSVTFITSDNDWVAMSNGKLKGTWAYMTGRLKVRGSQAVARKLNEIFP
;
A
#
# COMPACT_ATOMS: atom_id res chain seq x y z
N MET A 1 23.32 -14.45 -29.71
CA MET A 1 24.27 -13.84 -30.11
C MET A 1 24.06 -12.49 -30.52
N LYS A 2 23.41 -12.27 -31.42
CA LYS A 2 23.15 -11.04 -31.79
C LYS A 2 22.53 -10.30 -30.74
N ALA A 3 21.76 -10.80 -30.10
CA ALA A 3 21.05 -10.17 -29.09
C ALA A 3 22.04 -9.56 -28.19
N SER A 4 22.98 -10.27 -27.88
CA SER A 4 23.94 -9.75 -26.97
C SER A 4 24.63 -8.58 -27.54
N SER A 5 24.84 -8.59 -28.75
CA SER A 5 25.56 -7.52 -29.24
C SER A 5 24.83 -6.24 -29.09
N TRP A 6 23.55 -6.22 -29.34
CA TRP A 6 23.00 -5.01 -29.24
C TRP A 6 22.75 -4.64 -27.86
N TYR A 7 22.81 -5.52 -27.05
CA TYR A 7 22.68 -5.31 -25.80
C TYR A 7 23.79 -4.53 -25.35
N LEU A 8 24.87 -4.75 -25.84
CA LEU A 8 25.95 -4.10 -25.40
C LEU A 8 25.86 -2.70 -25.76
N SER A 9 25.38 -2.42 -26.81
CA SER A 9 25.38 -1.10 -27.23
C SER A 9 24.57 -0.26 -26.31
N LEU A 10 23.57 -0.73 -25.83
CA LEU A 10 22.83 -0.02 -24.95
C LEU A 10 23.48 0.43 -23.76
N PRO A 11 23.89 -0.35 -23.14
CA PRO A 11 24.40 -0.05 -21.88
C PRO A 11 25.16 1.18 -21.82
N MET A 12 25.94 1.15 -22.52
CA MET A 12 26.74 2.10 -22.43
C MET A 12 26.17 3.29 -22.20
N ALA A 13 25.60 3.21 -22.68
CA ALA A 13 25.11 4.27 -22.69
C ALA A 13 24.84 4.89 -21.51
N THR A 14 24.67 5.14 -21.71
CA THR A 14 24.14 5.66 -20.86
C THR A 14 24.49 5.82 -19.67
N ILE A 15 24.40 5.26 -19.49
CA ILE A 15 24.53 5.21 -18.39
C ILE A 15 25.15 6.14 -17.80
N ILE A 16 25.51 6.11 -17.96
CA ILE A 16 26.21 6.74 -17.61
C ILE A 16 26.05 7.93 -17.06
N THR A 17 26.22 8.19 -17.34
CA THR A 17 26.18 9.27 -17.12
C THR A 17 25.41 9.83 -16.28
N VAL A 18 24.86 9.97 -16.71
CA VAL A 18 23.96 10.47 -16.18
C VAL A 18 24.01 10.44 -14.94
N ILE A 19 24.24 9.76 -14.90
CA ILE A 19 24.41 9.49 -13.88
C ILE A 19 24.67 10.36 -12.91
N GLY A 20 25.56 10.70 -12.95
CA GLY A 20 25.96 11.40 -11.93
C GLY A 20 24.88 12.21 -11.40
N LEU A 21 24.45 13.04 -12.11
CA LEU A 21 23.50 13.83 -11.64
C LEU A 21 22.40 13.10 -11.22
N GLY A 22 22.13 12.29 -11.95
CA GLY A 22 20.96 11.62 -11.63
C GLY A 22 21.08 11.11 -10.25
N ALA A 23 22.16 10.88 -9.86
CA ALA A 23 22.36 10.31 -8.58
C ALA A 23 21.51 11.00 -7.60
N ALA A 24 21.59 12.19 -7.57
CA ALA A 24 20.86 12.90 -6.60
C ALA A 24 19.43 12.57 -6.69
N SER A 25 18.92 12.65 -7.80
CA SER A 25 17.52 12.41 -7.89
C SER A 25 17.20 10.99 -7.61
N VAL A 26 18.07 10.15 -7.86
CA VAL A 26 17.82 8.78 -7.64
C VAL A 26 17.40 8.53 -6.24
N ALA A 27 18.01 9.14 -5.32
CA ALA A 27 17.70 8.90 -3.96
C ALA A 27 16.24 9.06 -3.69
N SER A 28 15.58 9.84 -4.45
CA SER A 28 14.21 10.06 -4.16
C SER A 28 13.28 9.15 -4.94
N ASN A 29 13.81 8.23 -5.65
CA ASN A 29 12.98 7.36 -6.44
C ASN A 29 12.43 6.14 -5.75
N GLU A 30 12.29 6.18 -4.49
CA GLU A 30 11.66 5.10 -3.79
C GLU A 30 10.23 5.05 -4.27
N PRO A 31 9.73 3.88 -4.56
CA PRO A 31 8.35 3.77 -4.99
C PRO A 31 7.45 4.32 -3.91
N SER A 32 6.57 5.15 -4.28
CA SER A 32 5.60 5.70 -3.33
C SER A 32 4.28 5.85 -4.03
N SER A 33 3.21 5.80 -3.26
CA SER A 33 1.88 5.96 -3.79
C SER A 33 1.46 7.42 -3.71
N SER A 34 0.67 7.86 -4.67
CA SER A 34 0.13 9.22 -4.69
C SER A 34 -1.36 9.23 -4.46
N THR A 35 -2.03 8.12 -4.70
CA THR A 35 -3.48 8.03 -4.54
C THR A 35 -3.84 6.79 -3.75
N PRO A 36 -5.01 6.77 -3.12
CA PRO A 36 -5.47 5.57 -2.44
C PRO A 36 -5.50 4.34 -3.34
N GLN A 37 -5.90 4.50 -4.59
CA GLN A 37 -5.94 3.35 -5.48
C GLN A 37 -4.55 2.75 -5.66
N GLN A 38 -3.53 3.58 -5.78
CA GLN A 38 -2.17 3.09 -5.90
C GLN A 38 -1.73 2.37 -4.63
N VAL A 39 -2.18 2.83 -3.46
CA VAL A 39 -1.87 2.15 -2.21
C VAL A 39 -2.45 0.74 -2.24
N PHE A 40 -3.73 0.61 -2.60
CA PHE A 40 -4.36 -0.71 -2.62
C PHE A 40 -3.72 -1.61 -3.68
N ASP A 41 -3.32 -1.04 -4.80
CA ASP A 41 -2.64 -1.82 -5.84
C ASP A 41 -1.29 -2.33 -5.32
N SER A 42 -0.55 -1.52 -4.58
CA SER A 42 0.73 -1.95 -4.03
C SER A 42 0.57 -2.97 -2.92
N MET A 43 -0.53 -2.94 -2.20
CA MET A 43 -0.77 -3.93 -1.15
C MET A 43 -0.85 -5.34 -1.72
N ARG A 44 -1.26 -5.47 -2.97
CA ARG A 44 -1.31 -6.79 -3.60
C ARG A 44 0.07 -7.44 -3.63
N ASP A 45 1.10 -6.62 -3.86
CA ASP A 45 2.46 -7.12 -3.95
C ASP A 45 3.07 -7.43 -2.59
N SER A 46 2.51 -6.89 -1.53
CA SER A 46 3.05 -7.09 -0.20
C SER A 46 2.34 -8.19 0.59
N PHE A 47 1.36 -8.83 0.00
CA PHE A 47 0.56 -9.82 0.73
C PHE A 47 1.40 -11.01 1.21
N GLN A 48 1.26 -11.32 2.48
CA GLN A 48 1.99 -12.42 3.11
C GLN A 48 1.01 -13.56 3.41
N ALA A 49 0.94 -14.51 2.50
CA ALA A 49 -0.01 -15.63 2.63
C ALA A 49 0.19 -16.41 3.90
N ASN A 50 1.44 -16.60 4.31
CA ASN A 50 1.73 -17.36 5.53
C ASN A 50 1.24 -16.63 6.78
N LYS A 51 1.20 -15.32 6.77
CA LYS A 51 0.69 -14.56 7.91
C LYS A 51 -0.83 -14.52 7.91
N ALA A 52 -1.44 -14.79 6.78
CA ALA A 52 -2.89 -14.80 6.65
C ALA A 52 -3.49 -16.18 6.94
N LYS A 53 -2.68 -17.17 7.16
CA LYS A 53 -3.20 -18.51 7.45
C LYS A 53 -4.01 -18.49 8.72
N GLY A 54 -5.19 -19.06 8.65
CA GLY A 54 -6.10 -19.11 9.79
C GLY A 54 -6.81 -17.80 10.09
N VAL A 55 -6.56 -16.76 9.29
CA VAL A 55 -7.17 -15.46 9.51
C VAL A 55 -8.41 -15.34 8.64
N HIS A 56 -9.51 -14.91 9.25
CA HIS A 56 -10.75 -14.60 8.55
C HIS A 56 -11.12 -13.19 8.97
N ALA A 57 -10.88 -12.23 8.12
CA ALA A 57 -11.07 -10.83 8.48
C ALA A 57 -11.53 -10.01 7.28
N ARG A 58 -12.49 -9.12 7.51
CA ARG A 58 -12.99 -8.23 6.48
C ARG A 58 -12.65 -6.81 6.86
N TYR A 59 -11.84 -6.18 6.06
CA TYR A 59 -11.37 -4.82 6.26
C TYR A 59 -12.13 -3.88 5.34
N GLN A 60 -12.62 -2.78 5.90
CA GLN A 60 -13.33 -1.75 5.15
C GLN A 60 -12.60 -0.43 5.32
N TRP A 61 -12.45 0.33 4.25
CA TRP A 61 -11.90 1.69 4.30
C TRP A 61 -12.96 2.66 3.82
N GLU A 62 -13.10 3.77 4.54
CA GLU A 62 -13.95 4.89 4.15
C GLU A 62 -13.03 6.11 4.12
N LEU A 63 -12.68 6.56 2.95
CA LEU A 63 -11.73 7.64 2.78
C LEU A 63 -12.42 8.89 2.25
N SER A 64 -12.22 10.01 2.95
CA SER A 64 -12.77 11.29 2.50
C SER A 64 -11.80 11.98 1.56
N GLY A 65 -12.24 13.05 0.92
CA GLY A 65 -11.40 13.88 0.06
C GLY A 65 -11.63 13.64 -1.41
N PRO A 66 -10.99 14.44 -2.25
CA PRO A 66 -11.20 14.37 -3.71
C PRO A 66 -10.87 13.02 -4.31
N ASN A 67 -9.88 12.33 -3.76
CA ASN A 67 -9.50 11.00 -4.23
C ASN A 67 -10.00 9.91 -3.27
N GLY A 68 -10.98 10.24 -2.46
CA GLY A 68 -11.51 9.31 -1.49
C GLY A 68 -12.46 8.32 -2.11
N GLY A 69 -13.04 7.51 -1.29
CA GLY A 69 -13.96 6.46 -1.71
C GLY A 69 -13.94 5.34 -0.70
N GLU A 70 -14.46 4.22 -1.11
CA GLU A 70 -14.55 3.06 -0.24
C GLU A 70 -13.85 1.88 -0.87
N TRP A 71 -13.11 1.14 -0.07
CA TRP A 71 -12.41 -0.06 -0.52
C TRP A 71 -12.56 -1.13 0.55
N TRP A 72 -12.40 -2.37 0.17
CA TRP A 72 -12.44 -3.47 1.12
C TRP A 72 -11.43 -4.55 0.76
N ILE A 73 -11.00 -5.30 1.76
CA ILE A 73 -10.18 -6.49 1.59
C ILE A 73 -10.77 -7.58 2.46
N ASP A 74 -11.02 -8.73 1.87
CA ASP A 74 -11.53 -9.89 2.59
C ASP A 74 -10.40 -10.93 2.64
N VAL A 75 -9.86 -11.16 3.83
CA VAL A 75 -8.78 -12.12 4.03
C VAL A 75 -9.41 -13.42 4.51
N ASN A 76 -9.07 -14.50 3.85
CA ASN A 76 -9.64 -15.78 4.19
C ASN A 76 -8.57 -16.87 4.10
N ASP A 77 -8.01 -17.22 5.25
CA ASP A 77 -7.11 -18.39 5.39
C ASP A 77 -6.06 -18.45 4.30
N GLY A 78 -5.17 -17.49 4.29
CA GLY A 78 -4.04 -17.49 3.35
C GLY A 78 -4.33 -16.93 1.99
N THR A 79 -5.54 -16.45 1.76
CA THR A 79 -5.93 -15.82 0.50
C THR A 79 -6.61 -14.50 0.77
N TYR A 80 -6.80 -13.68 -0.23
CA TYR A 80 -7.56 -12.45 -0.08
C TYR A 80 -8.29 -12.07 -1.37
N LYS A 81 -9.32 -11.26 -1.20
CA LYS A 81 -9.99 -10.60 -2.29
C LYS A 81 -10.03 -9.12 -1.94
N MET A 82 -10.05 -8.29 -2.93
CA MET A 82 -10.01 -6.84 -2.75
C MET A 82 -10.93 -6.19 -3.76
N GLY A 83 -11.61 -5.14 -3.36
CA GLY A 83 -12.51 -4.44 -4.27
C GLY A 83 -12.84 -3.05 -3.77
N LYS A 84 -13.64 -2.34 -4.55
CA LYS A 84 -14.13 -1.02 -4.22
C LYS A 84 -15.56 -1.14 -3.73
N GLY A 85 -15.98 -0.19 -2.90
CA GLY A 85 -17.32 -0.19 -2.36
C GLY A 85 -17.35 -0.73 -0.95
N LYS A 86 -18.50 -1.24 -0.56
CA LYS A 86 -18.70 -1.73 0.80
C LYS A 86 -18.74 -3.24 0.84
N ILE A 87 -18.23 -3.79 1.94
CA ILE A 87 -18.30 -5.22 2.17
C ILE A 87 -19.26 -5.45 3.34
N ASP A 88 -19.97 -6.55 3.32
CA ASP A 88 -20.88 -6.90 4.40
C ASP A 88 -20.13 -7.32 5.65
N ASN A 89 -20.64 -6.90 6.79
CA ASN A 89 -20.09 -7.30 8.09
C ASN A 89 -18.59 -7.15 8.22
N PRO A 90 -18.07 -5.95 8.07
CA PRO A 90 -16.63 -5.76 8.22
C PRO A 90 -16.20 -6.02 9.65
N SER A 91 -15.05 -6.66 9.79
CA SER A 91 -14.47 -6.91 11.12
C SER A 91 -13.91 -5.61 11.68
N VAL A 92 -13.45 -4.74 10.81
CA VAL A 92 -12.91 -3.44 11.20
C VAL A 92 -13.08 -2.46 10.04
N THR A 93 -13.35 -1.21 10.37
CA THR A 93 -13.47 -0.14 9.39
C THR A 93 -12.48 0.97 9.73
N PHE A 94 -11.71 1.37 8.75
CA PHE A 94 -10.76 2.48 8.89
C PHE A 94 -11.36 3.71 8.22
N ILE A 95 -11.42 4.81 8.95
CA ILE A 95 -12.00 6.06 8.47
C ILE A 95 -10.93 7.14 8.57
N THR A 96 -10.54 7.69 7.44
CA THR A 96 -9.51 8.72 7.40
C THR A 96 -9.63 9.48 6.07
N SER A 97 -8.78 10.45 5.82
CA SER A 97 -8.79 11.15 4.55
C SER A 97 -7.93 10.40 3.53
N ASP A 98 -8.15 10.69 2.27
CA ASP A 98 -7.35 10.15 1.17
C ASP A 98 -5.87 10.49 1.37
N ASN A 99 -5.57 11.72 1.72
CA ASN A 99 -4.19 12.15 1.89
C ASN A 99 -3.52 11.46 3.09
N ASP A 100 -4.24 11.29 4.18
CA ASP A 100 -3.68 10.63 5.37
C ASP A 100 -3.43 9.15 5.12
N TRP A 101 -4.31 8.50 4.38
CA TRP A 101 -4.13 7.10 4.04
C TRP A 101 -2.86 6.93 3.19
N VAL A 102 -2.69 7.78 2.19
CA VAL A 102 -1.51 7.76 1.35
C VAL A 102 -0.25 8.05 2.18
N ALA A 103 -0.32 9.04 3.07
CA ALA A 103 0.83 9.38 3.92
C ALA A 103 1.21 8.23 4.84
N MET A 104 0.23 7.52 5.38
CA MET A 104 0.50 6.36 6.21
C MET A 104 1.17 5.26 5.40
N SER A 105 0.70 5.03 4.19
CA SER A 105 1.25 4.00 3.34
C SER A 105 2.68 4.31 2.93
N ASN A 106 3.02 5.57 2.77
CA ASN A 106 4.36 5.99 2.40
C ASN A 106 5.30 6.19 3.60
N GLY A 107 4.82 5.85 4.79
CA GLY A 107 5.63 5.99 5.98
C GLY A 107 5.80 7.41 6.49
N LYS A 108 5.03 8.35 5.96
CA LYS A 108 5.15 9.76 6.35
C LYS A 108 4.25 10.13 7.52
N LEU A 109 3.30 9.29 7.85
CA LEU A 109 2.41 9.49 8.96
C LEU A 109 2.27 8.15 9.66
N LYS A 110 2.63 8.10 10.95
CA LYS A 110 2.51 6.85 11.67
C LYS A 110 1.06 6.60 12.02
N GLY A 111 0.60 5.38 11.79
CA GLY A 111 -0.79 5.02 12.06
C GLY A 111 -1.18 5.26 13.51
N THR A 112 -0.28 4.97 14.45
CA THR A 112 -0.58 5.20 15.87
C THR A 112 -0.76 6.69 16.15
N TRP A 113 0.04 7.54 15.52
CA TRP A 113 -0.09 8.98 15.70
C TRP A 113 -1.39 9.47 15.07
N ALA A 114 -1.73 8.98 13.89
CA ALA A 114 -2.96 9.35 13.24
C ALA A 114 -4.17 8.95 14.09
N TYR A 115 -4.10 7.78 14.71
CA TYR A 115 -5.17 7.30 15.56
C TYR A 115 -5.29 8.17 16.81
N MET A 116 -4.17 8.46 17.47
CA MET A 116 -4.19 9.26 18.69
C MET A 116 -4.65 10.69 18.46
N THR A 117 -4.37 11.25 17.31
CA THR A 117 -4.74 12.63 17.02
C THR A 117 -6.13 12.74 16.37
N GLY A 118 -6.82 11.62 16.19
CA GLY A 118 -8.15 11.64 15.59
C GLY A 118 -8.17 11.70 14.06
N ARG A 119 -7.02 11.64 13.43
CA ARG A 119 -6.95 11.64 11.96
C ARG A 119 -7.33 10.29 11.37
N LEU A 120 -7.17 9.22 12.14
CA LEU A 120 -7.59 7.90 11.75
C LEU A 120 -8.56 7.38 12.79
N LYS A 121 -9.76 7.00 12.38
CA LYS A 121 -10.70 6.35 13.26
C LYS A 121 -10.75 4.87 12.90
N VAL A 122 -10.81 4.03 13.92
CA VAL A 122 -10.87 2.59 13.73
C VAL A 122 -12.13 2.10 14.43
N ARG A 123 -13.03 1.50 13.69
CA ARG A 123 -14.28 1.00 14.21
C ARG A 123 -14.23 -0.51 14.11
N GLY A 124 -14.58 -1.20 15.16
CA GLY A 124 -14.56 -2.66 15.18
C GLY A 124 -13.35 -3.22 15.92
N SER A 125 -12.88 -4.35 15.50
CA SER A 125 -11.84 -5.07 16.23
C SER A 125 -10.46 -4.45 16.10
N GLN A 126 -9.91 -4.00 17.22
CA GLN A 126 -8.55 -3.45 17.24
C GLN A 126 -7.52 -4.55 16.96
N ALA A 127 -7.79 -5.77 17.39
CA ALA A 127 -6.87 -6.87 17.15
C ALA A 127 -6.78 -7.17 15.65
N VAL A 128 -7.92 -7.16 14.97
CA VAL A 128 -7.95 -7.39 13.54
C VAL A 128 -7.27 -6.22 12.81
N ALA A 129 -7.46 -5.00 13.31
CA ALA A 129 -6.81 -3.83 12.70
C ALA A 129 -5.29 -3.98 12.72
N ARG A 130 -4.74 -4.46 13.82
CA ARG A 130 -3.29 -4.62 13.92
C ARG A 130 -2.77 -5.74 13.03
N LYS A 131 -3.57 -6.75 12.76
CA LYS A 131 -3.17 -7.84 11.88
C LYS A 131 -2.89 -7.35 10.47
N LEU A 132 -3.52 -6.28 10.07
CA LEU A 132 -3.36 -5.78 8.71
C LEU A 132 -1.90 -5.56 8.35
N ASN A 133 -1.12 -4.99 9.27
CA ASN A 133 0.29 -4.72 9.00
C ASN A 133 1.16 -5.97 8.94
N GLU A 134 0.68 -7.06 9.49
CA GLU A 134 1.41 -8.32 9.39
C GLU A 134 1.12 -8.99 8.05
N ILE A 135 -0.10 -8.85 7.58
CA ILE A 135 -0.54 -9.50 6.35
C ILE A 135 -0.11 -8.70 5.12
N PHE A 136 -0.15 -7.39 5.23
CA PHE A 136 0.25 -6.47 4.14
C PHE A 136 1.26 -5.47 4.70
N PRO A 137 2.48 -5.90 4.93
CA PRO A 137 3.50 -5.02 5.53
C PRO A 137 3.96 -3.88 4.64
#